data_454da0e386b3ac3d012bce3d8374206b
#
_entry.id   454da0e386b3ac3d012bce3d8374206b
#
_cell.length_a   1.000
_cell.length_b   1.000
_cell.length_c   1.000
_cell.angle_alpha   90.00
_cell.angle_beta   90.00
_cell.angle_gamma   90.00
#
_symmetry.space_group_name_H-M   'P 1'
#
loop_
_entity.id
_entity.type
_entity.pdbx_description
1 polymer ?
#
loop_
_entity_poly.entity_id
_entity_poly.type
_entity_poly.pdbx_seq_one_letter_code
_entity_poly.pdbx_strand_id
1 'polypeptide(L)'
;MALRMTENHTELSFRYMRIEGRKEKLLDFLLRKFRYLDREEWLENIREKRLTVDGRNADPFQLLKDHQKILYLRPDFLEPEVDSSFDKIFEDDFLVAFNKPGNLPTSPSGKYYKNTLVNLAKKKYGWKKLFTLHRLDRETSGVILFAKQKKTAQKMAEMFREQQTRKFYKAILENSLPADDVIVSMPIGSDPKSSIRIKQGVQFEGRPCTTHFHLLKNLDKRCLVGIRPMTGRTHQIRVH
;
A
#
# COMPACT_ATOMS: atom_id res chain seq x y z
N MET A 1 7.20 -6.46 -12.10
CA MET A 1 5.93 -6.37 -12.83
C MET A 1 6.16 -5.51 -14.05
N ALA A 2 6.04 -6.06 -15.26
CA ALA A 2 6.28 -5.35 -16.53
C ALA A 2 4.91 -4.99 -17.14
N LEU A 3 4.80 -3.80 -17.67
CA LEU A 3 3.60 -3.27 -18.34
C LEU A 3 3.86 -3.09 -19.84
N ARG A 4 2.94 -3.58 -20.65
CA ARG A 4 2.70 -3.10 -22.00
C ARG A 4 1.26 -2.57 -22.06
N MET A 5 1.05 -1.41 -22.64
CA MET A 5 -0.27 -0.86 -22.90
C MET A 5 -0.65 -1.19 -24.34
N THR A 6 -1.75 -1.87 -24.54
CA THR A 6 -2.54 -1.87 -25.77
C THR A 6 -3.72 -0.94 -25.56
N GLU A 7 -4.28 -0.37 -26.58
CA GLU A 7 -5.20 0.79 -26.52
C GLU A 7 -6.41 0.67 -25.56
N ASN A 8 -6.76 -0.54 -25.08
CA ASN A 8 -7.92 -0.76 -24.20
C ASN A 8 -7.68 -1.67 -22.98
N HIS A 9 -6.44 -2.04 -22.64
CA HIS A 9 -6.19 -2.98 -21.54
C HIS A 9 -4.90 -2.65 -20.78
N THR A 10 -4.93 -2.80 -19.45
CA THR A 10 -3.72 -2.73 -18.63
C THR A 10 -3.17 -4.14 -18.41
N GLU A 11 -1.97 -4.42 -18.93
CA GLU A 11 -1.30 -5.70 -18.73
C GLU A 11 -0.68 -5.79 -17.33
N LEU A 12 -1.16 -6.73 -16.53
CA LEU A 12 -0.60 -7.06 -15.22
C LEU A 12 0.13 -8.40 -15.30
N SER A 13 1.46 -8.38 -15.16
CA SER A 13 2.28 -9.59 -15.18
C SER A 13 2.90 -9.86 -13.82
N PHE A 14 2.75 -11.07 -13.31
CA PHE A 14 3.31 -11.51 -12.04
C PHE A 14 3.70 -12.98 -12.08
N ARG A 15 4.58 -13.39 -11.16
CA ARG A 15 4.96 -14.79 -10.98
C ARG A 15 4.26 -15.38 -9.78
N TYR A 16 3.74 -16.59 -9.91
CA TYR A 16 3.26 -17.37 -8.79
C TYR A 16 4.48 -17.85 -7.99
N MET A 17 4.47 -17.57 -6.68
CA MET A 17 5.45 -18.08 -5.74
C MET A 17 4.71 -19.05 -4.83
N ARG A 18 5.07 -20.32 -4.89
CA ARG A 18 4.44 -21.36 -4.11
C ARG A 18 4.71 -21.16 -2.62
N ILE A 19 3.68 -21.22 -1.81
CA ILE A 19 3.80 -21.31 -0.36
C ILE A 19 4.12 -22.77 -0.03
N GLU A 20 5.15 -23.00 0.77
CA GLU A 20 5.62 -24.32 1.14
C GLU A 20 4.47 -25.22 1.64
N GLY A 21 4.39 -26.45 1.12
CA GLY A 21 3.34 -27.41 1.44
C GLY A 21 1.96 -27.15 0.79
N ARG A 22 1.74 -26.01 0.09
CA ARG A 22 0.43 -25.67 -0.46
C ARG A 22 0.33 -25.95 -1.96
N LYS A 23 -0.64 -26.79 -2.33
CA LYS A 23 -1.14 -26.89 -3.71
C LYS A 23 -2.32 -25.92 -3.86
N GLU A 24 -2.21 -24.95 -4.76
CA GLU A 24 -3.22 -23.87 -4.92
C GLU A 24 -3.73 -23.84 -6.35
N LYS A 25 -5.05 -23.79 -6.55
CA LYS A 25 -5.66 -23.57 -7.87
C LYS A 25 -5.55 -22.10 -8.27
N LEU A 26 -5.55 -21.84 -9.58
CA LEU A 26 -5.46 -20.47 -10.09
C LEU A 26 -6.54 -19.56 -9.51
N LEU A 27 -7.78 -19.97 -9.49
CA LEU A 27 -8.89 -19.16 -8.98
C LEU A 27 -8.72 -18.82 -7.48
N ASP A 28 -8.31 -19.79 -6.66
CA ASP A 28 -8.07 -19.55 -5.23
C ASP A 28 -6.92 -18.57 -5.00
N PHE A 29 -5.86 -18.69 -5.80
CA PHE A 29 -4.77 -17.74 -5.79
C PHE A 29 -5.21 -16.32 -6.17
N LEU A 30 -6.03 -16.17 -7.22
CA LEU A 30 -6.53 -14.87 -7.66
C LEU A 30 -7.41 -14.23 -6.59
N LEU A 31 -8.34 -14.96 -6.01
CA LEU A 31 -9.21 -14.47 -4.91
C LEU A 31 -8.42 -14.06 -3.67
N ARG A 32 -7.37 -14.79 -3.33
CA ARG A 32 -6.48 -14.46 -2.22
C ARG A 32 -5.63 -13.22 -2.48
N LYS A 33 -5.10 -13.12 -3.69
CA LYS A 33 -4.13 -12.06 -4.07
C LYS A 33 -4.81 -10.75 -4.45
N PHE A 34 -5.91 -10.83 -5.17
CA PHE A 34 -6.63 -9.69 -5.72
C PHE A 34 -8.04 -9.61 -5.13
N ARG A 35 -8.13 -9.08 -3.95
CA ARG A 35 -9.37 -9.04 -3.16
C ARG A 35 -10.41 -8.01 -3.65
N TYR A 36 -10.16 -7.34 -4.76
CA TYR A 36 -11.05 -6.33 -5.34
C TYR A 36 -11.99 -6.88 -6.41
N LEU A 37 -11.79 -8.11 -6.88
CA LEU A 37 -12.70 -8.86 -7.73
C LEU A 37 -13.24 -10.06 -6.96
N ASP A 38 -14.50 -10.38 -7.18
CA ASP A 38 -15.14 -11.57 -6.63
C ASP A 38 -14.91 -12.81 -7.52
N ARG A 39 -15.58 -13.91 -7.16
CA ARG A 39 -15.43 -15.20 -7.85
C ARG A 39 -15.98 -15.14 -9.27
N GLU A 40 -17.16 -14.57 -9.44
CA GLU A 40 -17.87 -14.45 -10.71
C GLU A 40 -17.08 -13.57 -11.67
N GLU A 41 -16.59 -12.44 -11.20
CA GLU A 41 -15.76 -11.51 -11.98
C GLU A 41 -14.46 -12.17 -12.47
N TRP A 42 -13.81 -13.01 -11.64
CA TRP A 42 -12.63 -13.75 -12.06
C TRP A 42 -12.95 -14.83 -13.10
N LEU A 43 -14.03 -15.57 -12.90
CA LEU A 43 -14.47 -16.59 -13.87
C LEU A 43 -14.80 -15.95 -15.22
N GLU A 44 -15.44 -14.79 -15.23
CA GLU A 44 -15.73 -14.05 -16.45
C GLU A 44 -14.45 -13.60 -17.17
N ASN A 45 -13.49 -13.01 -16.43
CA ASN A 45 -12.20 -12.62 -17.00
C ASN A 45 -11.42 -13.81 -17.59
N ILE A 46 -11.54 -15.00 -17.00
CA ILE A 46 -10.93 -16.23 -17.52
C ILE A 46 -11.66 -16.69 -18.78
N ARG A 47 -13.00 -16.70 -18.78
CA ARG A 47 -13.84 -17.07 -19.93
C ARG A 47 -13.55 -16.19 -21.14
N GLU A 48 -13.37 -14.88 -20.92
CA GLU A 48 -13.01 -13.92 -21.94
C GLU A 48 -11.53 -13.95 -22.34
N LYS A 49 -10.78 -14.98 -21.90
CA LYS A 49 -9.36 -15.18 -22.23
C LYS A 49 -8.44 -14.00 -21.85
N ARG A 50 -8.85 -13.21 -20.85
CA ARG A 50 -8.04 -12.10 -20.34
C ARG A 50 -6.89 -12.56 -19.44
N LEU A 51 -6.85 -13.85 -19.07
CA LEU A 51 -5.78 -14.43 -18.28
C LEU A 51 -5.03 -15.51 -19.05
N THR A 52 -3.70 -15.48 -18.91
CA THR A 52 -2.85 -16.57 -19.40
C THR A 52 -1.90 -17.03 -18.29
N VAL A 53 -1.55 -18.31 -18.32
CA VAL A 53 -0.51 -18.92 -17.48
C VAL A 53 0.56 -19.49 -18.41
N ASP A 54 1.79 -18.98 -18.30
CA ASP A 54 2.90 -19.30 -19.21
C ASP A 54 2.53 -19.17 -20.71
N GLY A 55 1.73 -18.14 -21.05
CA GLY A 55 1.30 -17.83 -22.40
C GLY A 55 0.12 -18.66 -22.92
N ARG A 56 -0.43 -19.61 -22.16
CA ARG A 56 -1.62 -20.39 -22.49
C ARG A 56 -2.84 -19.83 -21.80
N ASN A 57 -4.03 -19.95 -22.42
CA ASN A 57 -5.27 -19.56 -21.79
C ASN A 57 -5.42 -20.22 -20.43
N ALA A 58 -5.82 -19.43 -19.43
CA ALA A 58 -5.96 -19.88 -18.06
C ALA A 58 -7.18 -20.80 -17.87
N ASP A 59 -7.01 -21.85 -17.06
CA ASP A 59 -8.12 -22.65 -16.51
C ASP A 59 -8.27 -22.29 -15.02
N PRO A 60 -9.46 -21.92 -14.53
CA PRO A 60 -9.67 -21.51 -13.15
C PRO A 60 -9.30 -22.60 -12.13
N PHE A 61 -9.41 -23.88 -12.51
CA PHE A 61 -9.18 -25.03 -11.64
C PHE A 61 -7.79 -25.66 -11.79
N GLN A 62 -6.95 -25.13 -12.72
CA GLN A 62 -5.59 -25.63 -12.89
C GLN A 62 -4.77 -25.40 -11.62
N LEU A 63 -3.98 -26.42 -11.23
CA LEU A 63 -3.00 -26.29 -10.16
C LEU A 63 -1.81 -25.48 -10.62
N LEU A 64 -1.45 -24.45 -9.84
CA LEU A 64 -0.30 -23.62 -10.14
C LEU A 64 1.01 -24.30 -9.71
N LYS A 65 2.03 -24.17 -10.59
CA LYS A 65 3.41 -24.59 -10.33
C LYS A 65 4.25 -23.37 -9.96
N ASP A 66 5.25 -23.58 -9.13
CA ASP A 66 6.14 -22.50 -8.71
C ASP A 66 6.77 -21.77 -9.91
N HIS A 67 6.96 -20.47 -9.75
CA HIS A 67 7.51 -19.55 -10.76
C HIS A 67 6.69 -19.38 -12.06
N GLN A 68 5.51 -19.99 -12.21
CA GLN A 68 4.67 -19.77 -13.38
C GLN A 68 4.35 -18.28 -13.56
N LYS A 69 4.45 -17.83 -14.81
CA LYS A 69 4.11 -16.45 -15.18
C LYS A 69 2.61 -16.36 -15.46
N ILE A 70 1.92 -15.53 -14.69
CA ILE A 70 0.52 -15.22 -14.89
C ILE A 70 0.44 -13.82 -15.50
N LEU A 71 -0.30 -13.71 -16.59
CA LEU A 71 -0.60 -12.46 -17.26
C LEU A 71 -2.10 -12.21 -17.19
N TYR A 72 -2.48 -11.04 -16.76
CA TYR A 72 -3.88 -10.59 -16.74
C TYR A 72 -4.00 -9.30 -17.55
N LEU A 73 -4.78 -9.37 -18.62
CA LEU A 73 -5.21 -8.22 -19.42
C LEU A 73 -6.41 -7.60 -18.71
N ARG A 74 -6.12 -6.70 -17.79
CA ARG A 74 -7.17 -6.01 -17.04
C ARG A 74 -7.90 -5.06 -17.97
N PRO A 75 -9.26 -5.19 -18.10
CA PRO A 75 -10.04 -4.19 -18.84
C PRO A 75 -9.79 -2.81 -18.23
N ASP A 76 -9.73 -1.79 -19.08
CA ASP A 76 -9.62 -0.42 -18.58
C ASP A 76 -10.86 -0.10 -17.73
N PHE A 77 -10.61 0.13 -16.46
CA PHE A 77 -11.61 0.70 -15.58
C PHE A 77 -11.17 2.10 -15.20
N LEU A 78 -12.13 2.98 -15.04
CA LEU A 78 -11.86 4.35 -14.62
C LEU A 78 -11.34 4.32 -13.17
N GLU A 79 -10.05 4.59 -12.98
CA GLU A 79 -9.50 4.77 -11.66
C GLU A 79 -10.07 6.05 -11.03
N PRO A 80 -10.41 6.03 -9.73
CA PRO A 80 -10.86 7.24 -9.07
C PRO A 80 -9.84 8.36 -9.19
N GLU A 81 -10.33 9.58 -9.28
CA GLU A 81 -9.48 10.76 -9.29
C GLU A 81 -8.68 10.90 -8.00
N VAL A 82 -7.49 11.47 -8.12
CA VAL A 82 -6.58 11.72 -7.02
C VAL A 82 -6.04 13.14 -7.09
N ASP A 83 -5.58 13.66 -5.96
CA ASP A 83 -4.80 14.89 -5.96
C ASP A 83 -3.39 14.60 -6.47
N SER A 84 -3.05 15.12 -7.63
CA SER A 84 -1.74 14.96 -8.26
C SER A 84 -0.77 16.11 -7.98
N SER A 85 -1.10 17.01 -7.04
CA SER A 85 -0.30 18.19 -6.68
C SER A 85 0.84 17.83 -5.72
N PHE A 86 1.66 16.83 -6.05
CA PHE A 86 2.82 16.46 -5.26
C PHE A 86 4.08 17.18 -5.73
N ASP A 87 4.94 17.58 -4.76
CA ASP A 87 6.18 18.28 -5.01
C ASP A 87 7.40 17.44 -4.62
N LYS A 88 8.43 17.50 -5.46
CA LYS A 88 9.74 16.95 -5.12
C LYS A 88 10.48 17.92 -4.19
N ILE A 89 10.79 17.47 -2.98
CA ILE A 89 11.46 18.29 -1.94
C ILE A 89 12.94 17.97 -1.75
N PHE A 90 13.36 16.78 -2.23
CA PHE A 90 14.76 16.37 -2.18
C PHE A 90 15.05 15.35 -3.28
N GLU A 91 16.23 15.33 -3.84
CA GLU A 91 16.73 14.29 -4.73
C GLU A 91 18.26 14.24 -4.71
N ASP A 92 18.82 13.04 -4.62
CA ASP A 92 20.22 12.72 -4.90
C ASP A 92 20.31 11.50 -5.86
N ASP A 93 21.49 10.90 -5.98
CA ASP A 93 21.71 9.72 -6.84
C ASP A 93 21.01 8.46 -6.32
N PHE A 94 20.61 8.40 -5.06
CA PHE A 94 20.11 7.23 -4.34
C PHE A 94 18.66 7.34 -3.95
N LEU A 95 18.21 8.52 -3.52
CA LEU A 95 16.93 8.79 -2.91
C LEU A 95 16.21 9.94 -3.59
N VAL A 96 14.90 9.93 -3.47
CA VAL A 96 14.05 11.08 -3.74
C VAL A 96 12.97 11.18 -2.67
N ALA A 97 12.68 12.40 -2.24
CA ALA A 97 11.60 12.72 -1.31
C ALA A 97 10.54 13.58 -1.99
N PHE A 98 9.29 13.27 -1.69
CA PHE A 98 8.14 14.06 -2.12
C PHE A 98 7.33 14.56 -0.94
N ASN A 99 6.75 15.73 -1.07
CA ASN A 99 5.59 16.14 -0.30
C ASN A 99 4.34 15.56 -0.97
N LYS A 100 3.76 14.53 -0.38
CA LYS A 100 2.55 13.87 -0.88
C LYS A 100 1.31 14.60 -0.37
N PRO A 101 0.36 15.01 -1.23
CA PRO A 101 -0.92 15.54 -0.78
C PRO A 101 -1.80 14.44 -0.16
N GLY A 102 -2.89 14.84 0.47
CA GLY A 102 -4.02 13.95 0.76
C GLY A 102 -4.64 13.40 -0.53
N ASN A 103 -5.54 12.44 -0.41
CA ASN A 103 -6.22 11.79 -1.55
C ASN A 103 -5.26 11.28 -2.66
N LEU A 104 -4.05 10.82 -2.30
CA LEU A 104 -3.11 10.21 -3.23
C LEU A 104 -2.51 8.94 -2.62
N PRO A 105 -2.80 7.73 -3.16
CA PRO A 105 -2.15 6.50 -2.73
C PRO A 105 -0.65 6.52 -3.03
N THR A 106 0.15 5.98 -2.12
CA THR A 106 1.62 5.89 -2.29
C THR A 106 2.00 4.94 -3.43
N SER A 107 1.36 3.78 -3.52
CA SER A 107 1.67 2.69 -4.45
C SER A 107 0.39 1.92 -4.83
N PRO A 108 0.43 1.12 -5.91
CA PRO A 108 -0.73 0.37 -6.37
C PRO A 108 -1.40 -0.46 -5.27
N SER A 109 -2.69 -0.24 -5.08
CA SER A 109 -3.52 -0.94 -4.09
C SER A 109 -5.01 -0.79 -4.43
N GLY A 110 -5.78 -1.87 -4.34
CA GLY A 110 -7.22 -1.85 -4.61
C GLY A 110 -7.55 -1.34 -6.02
N LYS A 111 -8.32 -0.27 -6.07
CA LYS A 111 -8.77 0.36 -7.33
C LYS A 111 -7.71 1.27 -7.97
N TYR A 112 -6.63 1.57 -7.28
CA TYR A 112 -5.59 2.50 -7.75
C TYR A 112 -4.39 1.74 -8.31
N TYR A 113 -4.03 2.04 -9.55
CA TYR A 113 -2.84 1.53 -10.20
C TYR A 113 -2.02 2.65 -10.86
N LYS A 114 -2.60 3.34 -11.85
CA LYS A 114 -2.00 4.48 -12.54
C LYS A 114 -1.96 5.70 -11.62
N ASN A 115 -3.07 5.97 -10.92
CA ASN A 115 -3.25 7.09 -10.01
C ASN A 115 -2.62 6.82 -8.63
N THR A 116 -1.29 6.64 -8.62
CA THR A 116 -0.49 6.46 -7.40
C THR A 116 0.76 7.31 -7.47
N LEU A 117 1.23 7.82 -6.33
CA LEU A 117 2.41 8.68 -6.30
C LEU A 117 3.61 8.07 -7.04
N VAL A 118 3.90 6.79 -6.80
CA VAL A 118 5.03 6.11 -7.45
C VAL A 118 4.92 6.11 -8.98
N ASN A 119 3.72 5.91 -9.53
CA ASN A 119 3.52 5.85 -10.98
C ASN A 119 3.41 7.25 -11.60
N LEU A 120 2.76 8.17 -10.93
CA LEU A 120 2.71 9.58 -11.35
C LEU A 120 4.11 10.20 -11.33
N ALA A 121 4.91 9.95 -10.28
CA ALA A 121 6.28 10.43 -10.19
C ALA A 121 7.16 9.83 -11.30
N LYS A 122 7.07 8.52 -11.57
CA LYS A 122 7.78 7.90 -12.71
C LYS A 122 7.43 8.57 -14.04
N LYS A 123 6.13 8.83 -14.27
CA LYS A 123 5.67 9.50 -15.48
C LYS A 123 6.18 10.94 -15.56
N LYS A 124 6.05 11.70 -14.48
CA LYS A 124 6.43 13.14 -14.42
C LYS A 124 7.93 13.35 -14.62
N TYR A 125 8.77 12.47 -14.05
CA TYR A 125 10.24 12.63 -14.06
C TYR A 125 10.98 11.66 -14.99
N GLY A 126 10.28 10.84 -15.79
CA GLY A 126 10.88 9.91 -16.76
C GLY A 126 11.61 8.71 -16.13
N TRP A 127 11.36 8.37 -14.87
CA TRP A 127 12.07 7.29 -14.19
C TRP A 127 11.50 5.90 -14.54
N LYS A 128 12.38 5.01 -15.02
CA LYS A 128 12.00 3.62 -15.32
C LYS A 128 11.74 2.80 -14.05
N LYS A 129 12.45 3.09 -12.96
CA LYS A 129 12.35 2.37 -11.68
C LYS A 129 12.33 3.35 -10.53
N LEU A 130 11.46 3.09 -9.55
CA LEU A 130 11.36 3.80 -8.29
C LEU A 130 10.86 2.80 -7.24
N PHE A 131 11.56 2.69 -6.12
CA PHE A 131 11.31 1.70 -5.10
C PHE A 131 10.67 2.36 -3.88
N THR A 132 9.48 1.90 -3.51
CA THR A 132 8.77 2.36 -2.31
C THR A 132 9.49 1.84 -1.06
N LEU A 133 9.90 2.74 -0.17
CA LEU A 133 10.59 2.42 1.08
C LEU A 133 9.62 2.28 2.25
N HIS A 134 8.63 3.13 2.30
CA HIS A 134 7.54 3.14 3.26
C HIS A 134 6.28 3.68 2.60
N ARG A 135 5.19 3.71 3.33
CA ARG A 135 3.92 4.23 2.81
C ARG A 135 3.28 5.21 3.77
N LEU A 136 2.59 6.18 3.20
CA LEU A 136 1.55 6.96 3.86
C LEU A 136 0.19 6.48 3.36
N ASP A 137 -0.82 6.57 4.20
CA ASP A 137 -2.20 6.30 3.79
C ASP A 137 -2.64 7.29 2.70
N ARG A 138 -3.67 6.96 1.94
CA ARG A 138 -4.17 7.80 0.86
C ARG A 138 -4.45 9.22 1.34
N GLU A 139 -5.14 9.35 2.47
CA GLU A 139 -5.56 10.64 3.03
C GLU A 139 -4.46 11.35 3.84
N THR A 140 -3.38 10.66 4.17
CA THR A 140 -2.27 11.25 4.92
C THR A 140 -1.34 12.00 3.99
N SER A 141 -1.15 13.28 4.23
CA SER A 141 -0.16 14.12 3.54
C SER A 141 1.20 14.07 4.22
N GLY A 142 2.23 14.56 3.53
CA GLY A 142 3.56 14.77 4.09
C GLY A 142 4.70 14.06 3.35
N VAL A 143 5.85 13.99 4.02
CA VAL A 143 7.10 13.54 3.43
C VAL A 143 7.10 12.02 3.21
N ILE A 144 7.44 11.62 1.98
CA ILE A 144 7.61 10.22 1.61
C ILE A 144 8.89 10.02 0.79
N LEU A 145 9.63 8.96 1.11
CA LEU A 145 10.89 8.61 0.48
C LEU A 145 10.75 7.45 -0.48
N PHE A 146 11.46 7.54 -1.59
CA PHE A 146 11.66 6.43 -2.53
C PHE A 146 13.16 6.26 -2.81
N ALA A 147 13.56 5.02 -3.11
CA ALA A 147 14.90 4.75 -3.61
C ALA A 147 14.89 4.67 -5.14
N LYS A 148 15.95 5.22 -5.76
CA LYS A 148 16.18 5.16 -7.21
C LYS A 148 16.86 3.84 -7.61
N GLN A 149 17.52 3.17 -6.66
CA GLN A 149 18.29 1.94 -6.86
C GLN A 149 17.83 0.82 -5.93
N LYS A 150 17.89 -0.43 -6.43
CA LYS A 150 17.50 -1.62 -5.65
C LYS A 150 18.36 -1.80 -4.39
N LYS A 151 19.69 -1.59 -4.50
CA LYS A 151 20.63 -1.72 -3.36
C LYS A 151 20.29 -0.73 -2.25
N THR A 152 19.99 0.52 -2.62
CA THR A 152 19.54 1.55 -1.66
C THR A 152 18.22 1.15 -1.01
N ALA A 153 17.27 0.62 -1.79
CA ALA A 153 16.00 0.17 -1.24
C ALA A 153 16.17 -0.95 -0.21
N GLN A 154 17.07 -1.90 -0.44
CA GLN A 154 17.36 -2.98 0.50
C GLN A 154 17.95 -2.44 1.80
N LYS A 155 18.97 -1.56 1.73
CA LYS A 155 19.59 -0.93 2.91
C LYS A 155 18.57 -0.11 3.71
N MET A 156 17.76 0.69 3.04
CA MET A 156 16.72 1.49 3.70
C MET A 156 15.64 0.61 4.35
N ALA A 157 15.23 -0.49 3.70
CA ALA A 157 14.27 -1.43 4.29
C ALA A 157 14.80 -2.06 5.58
N GLU A 158 16.09 -2.32 5.67
CA GLU A 158 16.77 -2.78 6.88
C GLU A 158 16.71 -1.72 7.98
N MET A 159 17.09 -0.48 7.68
CA MET A 159 17.00 0.64 8.63
C MET A 159 15.57 0.85 9.16
N PHE A 160 14.55 0.72 8.30
CA PHE A 160 13.15 0.77 8.74
C PHE A 160 12.78 -0.40 9.65
N ARG A 161 13.23 -1.62 9.34
CA ARG A 161 12.98 -2.81 10.16
C ARG A 161 13.64 -2.70 11.53
N GLU A 162 14.86 -2.19 11.59
CA GLU A 162 15.65 -1.98 12.80
C GLU A 162 15.27 -0.70 13.57
N GLN A 163 14.23 -0.01 13.13
CA GLN A 163 13.73 1.22 13.75
C GLN A 163 14.77 2.36 13.84
N GLN A 164 15.76 2.36 12.96
CA GLN A 164 16.78 3.41 12.88
C GLN A 164 16.26 4.72 12.27
N THR A 165 14.98 4.75 11.87
CA THR A 165 14.33 5.93 11.30
C THR A 165 13.37 6.55 12.31
N ARG A 166 13.38 7.89 12.41
CA ARG A 166 12.43 8.63 13.24
C ARG A 166 11.34 9.23 12.35
N LYS A 167 10.09 9.09 12.77
CA LYS A 167 8.92 9.59 12.04
C LYS A 167 8.13 10.51 12.98
N PHE A 168 7.78 11.68 12.47
CA PHE A 168 6.98 12.66 13.20
C PHE A 168 5.77 13.03 12.36
N TYR A 169 4.62 13.10 13.02
CA TYR A 169 3.35 13.47 12.42
C TYR A 169 2.67 14.55 13.25
N LYS A 170 1.73 15.24 12.62
CA LYS A 170 0.79 16.11 13.33
C LYS A 170 -0.63 15.68 12.97
N ALA A 171 -1.54 15.78 13.92
CA ALA A 171 -2.96 15.56 13.69
C ALA A 171 -3.79 16.51 14.55
N ILE A 172 -5.00 16.75 14.08
CA ILE A 172 -6.04 17.38 14.88
C ILE A 172 -6.94 16.26 15.40
N LEU A 173 -7.11 16.19 16.70
CA LEU A 173 -8.01 15.25 17.35
C LEU A 173 -9.29 15.96 17.75
N GLU A 174 -10.42 15.25 17.70
CA GLU A 174 -11.64 15.67 18.37
C GLU A 174 -11.45 15.47 19.88
N ASN A 175 -11.86 16.44 20.67
CA ASN A 175 -11.62 16.49 22.11
C ASN A 175 -10.15 16.70 22.52
N SER A 176 -9.93 16.96 23.80
CA SER A 176 -8.60 17.13 24.37
C SER A 176 -7.97 15.78 24.69
N LEU A 177 -6.64 15.74 24.74
CA LEU A 177 -5.92 14.61 25.32
C LEU A 177 -6.15 14.57 26.85
N PRO A 178 -6.12 13.38 27.46
CA PRO A 178 -6.24 13.25 28.93
C PRO A 178 -5.04 13.81 29.69
N ALA A 179 -3.92 14.03 29.02
CA ALA A 179 -2.69 14.65 29.54
C ALA A 179 -1.87 15.22 28.37
N ASP A 180 -0.88 16.08 28.67
CA ASP A 180 -0.02 16.69 27.65
C ASP A 180 0.82 15.65 26.88
N ASP A 181 1.19 14.56 27.54
CA ASP A 181 1.86 13.41 26.96
C ASP A 181 1.08 12.13 27.19
N VAL A 182 0.78 11.41 26.11
CA VAL A 182 0.03 10.14 26.16
C VAL A 182 0.78 9.08 25.33
N ILE A 183 0.97 7.91 25.94
CA ILE A 183 1.54 6.74 25.27
C ILE A 183 0.44 5.71 25.11
N VAL A 184 0.14 5.33 23.87
CA VAL A 184 -0.78 4.24 23.56
C VAL A 184 0.02 3.04 23.09
N SER A 185 -0.07 1.93 23.87
CA SER A 185 0.60 0.65 23.57
C SER A 185 -0.44 -0.46 23.47
N MET A 186 -1.17 -0.47 22.35
CA MET A 186 -2.25 -1.42 22.09
C MET A 186 -2.00 -2.16 20.78
N PRO A 187 -2.10 -3.51 20.77
CA PRO A 187 -1.86 -4.27 19.53
C PRO A 187 -2.97 -4.03 18.51
N ILE A 188 -2.57 -3.96 17.23
CA ILE A 188 -3.47 -3.68 16.10
C ILE A 188 -3.56 -4.89 15.17
N GLY A 189 -4.77 -5.22 14.78
CA GLY A 189 -5.10 -6.27 13.83
C GLY A 189 -6.30 -5.91 12.97
N SER A 190 -6.68 -6.81 12.06
CA SER A 190 -7.90 -6.65 11.26
C SER A 190 -9.13 -6.66 12.17
N ASP A 191 -10.07 -5.75 11.94
CA ASP A 191 -11.33 -5.68 12.70
C ASP A 191 -12.30 -6.78 12.17
N PRO A 192 -12.54 -7.86 12.92
CA PRO A 192 -13.39 -8.97 12.46
C PRO A 192 -14.88 -8.61 12.41
N LYS A 193 -15.28 -7.54 13.11
CA LYS A 193 -16.67 -7.06 13.15
C LYS A 193 -17.00 -6.11 12.00
N SER A 194 -16.00 -5.71 11.22
CA SER A 194 -16.19 -4.76 10.12
C SER A 194 -16.42 -5.47 8.79
N SER A 195 -17.45 -5.05 8.05
CA SER A 195 -17.63 -5.42 6.64
C SER A 195 -16.51 -4.88 5.74
N ILE A 196 -15.77 -3.85 6.20
CA ILE A 196 -14.65 -3.26 5.48
C ILE A 196 -13.40 -4.09 5.77
N ARG A 197 -13.00 -4.95 4.83
CA ARG A 197 -11.86 -5.88 4.96
C ARG A 197 -10.53 -5.27 5.36
N ILE A 198 -10.30 -4.00 5.03
CA ILE A 198 -9.03 -3.30 5.33
C ILE A 198 -9.07 -2.56 6.66
N LYS A 199 -10.21 -2.54 7.34
CA LYS A 199 -10.34 -1.85 8.62
C LYS A 199 -9.46 -2.52 9.66
N GLN A 200 -8.71 -1.70 10.38
CA GLN A 200 -7.89 -2.10 11.50
C GLN A 200 -8.53 -1.61 12.80
N GLY A 201 -8.30 -2.35 13.87
CA GLY A 201 -8.75 -1.99 15.20
C GLY A 201 -7.79 -2.56 16.27
N VAL A 202 -8.01 -2.19 17.51
CA VAL A 202 -7.31 -2.81 18.65
C VAL A 202 -7.76 -4.27 18.74
N GLN A 203 -6.78 -5.19 18.72
CA GLN A 203 -7.00 -6.63 18.79
C GLN A 203 -5.92 -7.26 19.66
N PHE A 204 -6.28 -8.02 20.69
CA PHE A 204 -5.30 -8.62 21.61
C PHE A 204 -4.31 -9.55 20.91
N GLU A 205 -4.75 -10.29 19.89
CA GLU A 205 -3.89 -11.13 19.05
C GLU A 205 -3.25 -10.36 17.89
N GLY A 206 -3.41 -9.04 17.86
CA GLY A 206 -2.84 -8.13 16.87
C GLY A 206 -1.33 -8.00 17.02
N ARG A 207 -0.74 -7.24 16.11
CA ARG A 207 0.69 -6.93 16.18
C ARG A 207 0.96 -5.83 17.19
N PRO A 208 1.88 -6.02 18.15
CA PRO A 208 2.26 -5.00 19.10
C PRO A 208 2.70 -3.71 18.40
N CYS A 209 2.24 -2.59 18.95
CA CYS A 209 2.65 -1.26 18.47
C CYS A 209 2.47 -0.20 19.56
N THR A 210 3.27 0.85 19.45
CA THR A 210 3.28 1.95 20.41
C THR A 210 3.32 3.27 19.66
N THR A 211 2.52 4.23 20.12
CA THR A 211 2.46 5.59 19.59
C THR A 211 2.53 6.58 20.74
N HIS A 212 3.40 7.58 20.64
CA HIS A 212 3.47 8.70 21.55
C HIS A 212 2.71 9.88 20.95
N PHE A 213 1.86 10.51 21.76
CA PHE A 213 1.14 11.74 21.45
C PHE A 213 1.59 12.81 22.43
N HIS A 214 1.87 14.00 21.90
CA HIS A 214 2.21 15.18 22.67
C HIS A 214 1.29 16.33 22.28
N LEU A 215 0.66 16.98 23.26
CA LEU A 215 -0.20 18.12 23.02
C LEU A 215 0.63 19.32 22.57
N LEU A 216 0.32 19.84 21.40
CA LEU A 216 0.96 21.04 20.85
C LEU A 216 0.12 22.30 21.09
N LYS A 217 -1.20 22.16 20.97
CA LYS A 217 -2.11 23.29 21.15
C LYS A 217 -3.54 22.82 21.38
N ASN A 218 -4.24 23.42 22.33
CA ASN A 218 -5.69 23.29 22.47
C ASN A 218 -6.41 24.22 21.49
N LEU A 219 -7.49 23.73 20.87
CA LEU A 219 -8.27 24.40 19.82
C LEU A 219 -9.75 24.26 20.15
N ASP A 220 -10.21 24.90 21.23
CA ASP A 220 -11.57 24.79 21.76
C ASP A 220 -11.99 23.31 21.97
N LYS A 221 -12.85 22.76 21.11
CA LYS A 221 -13.31 21.35 21.15
C LYS A 221 -12.36 20.35 20.51
N ARG A 222 -11.17 20.76 20.11
CA ARG A 222 -10.16 19.95 19.42
C ARG A 222 -8.79 20.20 20.01
N CYS A 223 -7.83 19.36 19.66
CA CYS A 223 -6.43 19.65 19.95
C CYS A 223 -5.52 19.30 18.78
N LEU A 224 -4.46 20.07 18.60
CA LEU A 224 -3.35 19.76 17.72
C LEU A 224 -2.33 18.96 18.50
N VAL A 225 -1.93 17.82 17.98
CA VAL A 225 -0.95 16.94 18.60
C VAL A 225 0.23 16.65 17.70
N GLY A 226 1.41 16.56 18.29
CA GLY A 226 2.60 15.93 17.71
C GLY A 226 2.53 14.42 17.98
N ILE A 227 2.92 13.61 16.99
CA ILE A 227 2.79 12.16 17.08
C ILE A 227 4.10 11.50 16.67
N ARG A 228 4.58 10.58 17.49
CA ARG A 228 5.76 9.77 17.21
C ARG A 228 5.40 8.28 17.29
N PRO A 229 5.11 7.62 16.15
CA PRO A 229 4.91 6.18 16.13
C PRO A 229 6.26 5.46 16.28
N MET A 230 6.38 4.59 17.28
CA MET A 230 7.58 3.77 17.52
C MET A 230 7.64 2.57 16.55
N THR A 231 6.51 2.21 15.98
CA THR A 231 6.34 1.13 15.00
C THR A 231 5.66 1.67 13.75
N GLY A 232 5.33 0.81 12.78
CA GLY A 232 4.69 1.22 11.52
C GLY A 232 3.61 0.22 11.09
N ARG A 233 2.58 0.01 11.92
CA ARG A 233 1.45 -0.85 11.55
C ARG A 233 0.47 -0.11 10.65
N THR A 234 -0.27 -0.86 9.85
CA THR A 234 -1.32 -0.30 8.99
C THR A 234 -2.32 0.49 9.83
N HIS A 235 -2.59 1.73 9.42
CA HIS A 235 -3.50 2.66 10.08
C HIS A 235 -3.19 2.95 11.57
N GLN A 236 -1.95 2.71 12.03
CA GLN A 236 -1.60 2.77 13.45
C GLN A 236 -2.05 4.06 14.14
N ILE A 237 -1.67 5.22 13.61
CA ILE A 237 -2.02 6.52 14.19
C ILE A 237 -3.54 6.75 14.22
N ARG A 238 -4.25 6.21 13.21
CA ARG A 238 -5.70 6.36 13.09
C ARG A 238 -6.48 5.45 14.04
N VAL A 239 -5.87 4.34 14.46
CA VAL A 239 -6.47 3.39 15.41
C VAL A 239 -6.21 3.81 16.86
N HIS A 240 -4.97 4.24 17.17
CA HIS A 240 -4.59 4.74 18.49
C HIS A 240 -5.20 6.10 18.81
#